data_d447da69eaaf3cb8df59b0cac3250587
#
_entry.id   d447da69eaaf3cb8df59b0cac3250587
#
_cell.length_a   1.000
_cell.length_b   1.000
_cell.length_c   1.000
_cell.angle_alpha   90.00
_cell.angle_beta   90.00
_cell.angle_gamma   90.00
#
_symmetry.space_group_name_H-M   'P 1'
#
loop_
_entity.id
_entity.type
_entity.pdbx_description
1 polymer ?
#
loop_
_entity_poly.entity_id
_entity_poly.type
_entity_poly.pdbx_seq_one_letter_code
_entity_poly.pdbx_strand_id
1 'polypeptide(L)'
;MNPSELVREFHRVYDMPVYDSPHRPSSERVKLRVGLILEEFCELLSGVYDNGSKTWTSIYSTTIKNALPPSKDPEGYNEVEVADALADLVYVIYGMALELGIPLDDVLEEVHRSNLSKLGEDGKPIYREDGKVMKGPNFFEPNIRKVLRDHHKPGSF
;
A
#
# COMPACT_ATOMS: atom_id res chain seq x y z
N MET A 1 -6.15 -6.65 -14.93
CA MET A 1 -4.96 -5.80 -15.22
C MET A 1 -3.78 -6.32 -14.41
N ASN A 2 -2.56 -6.22 -14.90
CA ASN A 2 -1.37 -6.63 -14.11
C ASN A 2 -1.24 -5.71 -12.87
N PRO A 3 -0.93 -6.23 -11.66
CA PRO A 3 -0.79 -5.42 -10.44
C PRO A 3 0.13 -4.20 -10.58
N SER A 4 1.25 -4.31 -11.29
CA SER A 4 2.14 -3.17 -11.52
C SER A 4 1.52 -2.07 -12.38
N GLU A 5 0.61 -2.41 -13.31
CA GLU A 5 -0.10 -1.44 -14.14
C GLU A 5 -1.18 -0.71 -13.34
N LEU A 6 -1.89 -1.40 -12.43
CA LEU A 6 -2.83 -0.76 -11.51
C LEU A 6 -2.14 0.33 -10.68
N VAL A 7 -0.98 0.01 -10.10
CA VAL A 7 -0.22 0.96 -9.30
C VAL A 7 0.34 2.11 -10.16
N ARG A 8 0.81 1.81 -11.39
CA ARG A 8 1.29 2.83 -12.35
C ARG A 8 0.16 3.80 -12.74
N GLU A 9 -1.05 3.30 -13.00
CA GLU A 9 -2.22 4.13 -13.28
C GLU A 9 -2.53 5.06 -12.10
N PHE A 10 -2.58 4.52 -10.88
CA PHE A 10 -2.77 5.34 -9.67
C PHE A 10 -1.71 6.43 -9.55
N HIS A 11 -0.44 6.10 -9.77
CA HIS A 11 0.65 7.09 -9.73
C HIS A 11 0.45 8.21 -10.75
N ARG A 12 0.02 7.88 -11.99
CA ARG A 12 -0.24 8.87 -13.04
C ARG A 12 -1.45 9.76 -12.71
N VAL A 13 -2.55 9.17 -12.24
CA VAL A 13 -3.77 9.92 -11.89
C VAL A 13 -3.52 10.89 -10.74
N TYR A 14 -2.63 10.53 -9.83
CA TYR A 14 -2.30 11.32 -8.64
C TYR A 14 -0.95 12.04 -8.73
N ASP A 15 -0.45 12.32 -9.92
CA ASP A 15 0.81 13.06 -10.17
C ASP A 15 1.98 12.59 -9.28
N MET A 16 2.04 11.27 -9.01
CA MET A 16 3.12 10.68 -8.22
C MET A 16 4.26 10.23 -9.13
N PRO A 17 5.51 10.24 -8.64
CA PRO A 17 6.67 9.86 -9.44
C PRO A 17 6.55 8.47 -10.05
N VAL A 18 6.88 8.37 -11.35
CA VAL A 18 7.05 7.12 -12.11
C VAL A 18 8.35 7.25 -12.88
N TYR A 19 9.29 6.34 -12.65
CA TYR A 19 10.58 6.29 -13.35
C TYR A 19 10.69 4.99 -14.13
N ASP A 20 11.23 5.06 -15.34
CA ASP A 20 11.40 3.91 -16.23
C ASP A 20 12.83 3.31 -16.16
N SER A 21 13.67 3.89 -15.32
CA SER A 21 15.01 3.38 -14.99
C SER A 21 15.29 3.58 -13.50
N PRO A 22 16.26 2.85 -12.94
CA PRO A 22 16.68 3.02 -11.56
C PRO A 22 16.96 4.48 -11.23
N HIS A 23 16.40 4.94 -10.11
CA HIS A 23 16.50 6.32 -9.68
C HIS A 23 16.67 6.39 -8.16
N ARG A 24 17.61 7.18 -7.69
CA ARG A 24 17.82 7.43 -6.27
C ARG A 24 16.88 8.55 -5.79
N PRO A 25 15.84 8.23 -5.02
CA PRO A 25 14.89 9.23 -4.52
C PRO A 25 15.49 10.06 -3.37
N SER A 26 14.84 11.19 -3.05
CA SER A 26 15.20 11.96 -1.85
C SER A 26 14.88 11.18 -0.58
N SER A 27 15.54 11.55 0.51
CA SER A 27 15.35 10.94 1.83
C SER A 27 13.90 11.05 2.32
N GLU A 28 13.25 12.20 2.11
CA GLU A 28 11.84 12.40 2.45
C GLU A 28 10.95 11.43 1.69
N ARG A 29 11.24 11.22 0.40
CA ARG A 29 10.47 10.32 -0.44
C ARG A 29 10.65 8.86 -0.01
N VAL A 30 11.87 8.44 0.31
CA VAL A 30 12.15 7.11 0.88
C VAL A 30 11.40 6.93 2.18
N LYS A 31 11.49 7.88 3.10
CA LYS A 31 10.82 7.84 4.39
C LYS A 31 9.29 7.70 4.25
N LEU A 32 8.68 8.46 3.33
CA LEU A 32 7.26 8.33 3.03
C LEU A 32 6.92 6.91 2.55
N ARG A 33 7.65 6.37 1.57
CA ARG A 33 7.34 5.06 0.98
C ARG A 33 7.54 3.91 1.98
N VAL A 34 8.62 3.90 2.74
CA VAL A 34 8.85 2.92 3.82
C VAL A 34 7.76 3.04 4.88
N GLY A 35 7.39 4.27 5.24
CA GLY A 35 6.31 4.53 6.21
C GLY A 35 4.97 3.94 5.77
N LEU A 36 4.60 4.06 4.49
CA LEU A 36 3.37 3.46 3.95
C LEU A 36 3.41 1.92 4.02
N ILE A 37 4.53 1.29 3.66
CA ILE A 37 4.68 -0.18 3.76
C ILE A 37 4.50 -0.65 5.21
N LEU A 38 5.11 0.05 6.17
CA LEU A 38 5.00 -0.28 7.59
C LEU A 38 3.58 -0.04 8.13
N GLU A 39 2.87 0.99 7.67
CA GLU A 39 1.47 1.25 8.01
C GLU A 39 0.59 0.07 7.60
N GLU A 40 0.68 -0.37 6.34
CA GLU A 40 -0.09 -1.52 5.83
C GLU A 40 0.30 -2.84 6.51
N PHE A 41 1.58 -3.04 6.85
CA PHE A 41 2.01 -4.20 7.63
C PHE A 41 1.39 -4.20 9.03
N CYS A 42 1.32 -3.07 9.70
CA CYS A 42 0.66 -2.96 11.00
C CYS A 42 -0.87 -3.17 10.91
N GLU A 43 -1.50 -2.76 9.80
CA GLU A 43 -2.91 -3.06 9.55
C GLU A 43 -3.14 -4.56 9.33
N LEU A 44 -2.23 -5.24 8.61
CA LEU A 44 -2.25 -6.71 8.48
C LEU A 44 -2.16 -7.39 9.86
N LEU A 45 -1.22 -6.97 10.73
CA LEU A 45 -1.11 -7.51 12.09
C LEU A 45 -2.39 -7.27 12.90
N SER A 46 -3.02 -6.11 12.77
CA SER A 46 -4.29 -5.81 13.42
C SER A 46 -5.41 -6.73 12.92
N GLY A 47 -5.45 -7.03 11.63
CA GLY A 47 -6.42 -7.96 11.06
C GLY A 47 -6.24 -9.40 11.55
N VAL A 48 -4.99 -9.86 11.69
CA VAL A 48 -4.68 -11.24 12.09
C VAL A 48 -4.83 -11.46 13.59
N TYR A 49 -4.33 -10.54 14.43
CA TYR A 49 -4.17 -10.78 15.87
C TYR A 49 -5.13 -9.99 16.75
N ASP A 50 -5.82 -8.99 16.23
CA ASP A 50 -6.53 -8.00 17.03
C ASP A 50 -7.92 -7.65 16.46
N ASN A 51 -8.47 -8.54 15.67
CA ASN A 51 -9.80 -8.41 15.03
C ASN A 51 -10.02 -7.03 14.36
N GLY A 52 -8.95 -6.46 13.78
CA GLY A 52 -9.01 -5.15 13.10
C GLY A 52 -9.01 -3.94 14.05
N SER A 53 -8.75 -4.13 15.35
CA SER A 53 -8.47 -2.98 16.23
C SER A 53 -7.21 -2.27 15.74
N LYS A 54 -7.11 -0.96 15.91
CA LYS A 54 -5.96 -0.20 15.40
C LYS A 54 -4.77 -0.18 16.36
N THR A 55 -4.62 -1.18 17.23
CA THR A 55 -3.55 -1.26 18.23
C THR A 55 -2.17 -1.22 17.59
N TRP A 56 -1.93 -2.09 16.59
CA TRP A 56 -0.66 -2.15 15.88
C TRP A 56 -0.36 -0.89 15.07
N THR A 57 -1.39 -0.29 14.45
CA THR A 57 -1.24 0.99 13.73
C THR A 57 -0.87 2.12 14.70
N SER A 58 -1.40 2.11 15.92
CA SER A 58 -1.03 3.07 16.98
C SER A 58 0.42 2.87 17.43
N ILE A 59 0.86 1.60 17.63
CA ILE A 59 2.24 1.27 17.98
C ILE A 59 3.19 1.73 16.86
N TYR A 60 2.86 1.47 15.60
CA TYR A 60 3.64 1.94 14.45
C TYR A 60 3.80 3.46 14.46
N SER A 61 2.70 4.20 14.54
CA SER A 61 2.75 5.67 14.44
C SER A 61 3.55 6.30 15.58
N THR A 62 3.58 5.67 16.76
CA THR A 62 4.28 6.22 17.93
C THR A 62 5.75 5.76 18.01
N THR A 63 6.03 4.50 17.70
CA THR A 63 7.36 3.90 17.96
C THR A 63 8.18 3.78 16.68
N ILE A 64 7.65 3.12 15.65
CA ILE A 64 8.43 2.78 14.45
C ILE A 64 8.64 4.01 13.56
N LYS A 65 7.60 4.81 13.34
CA LYS A 65 7.70 6.04 12.52
C LYS A 65 8.75 7.00 13.08
N ASN A 66 8.83 7.11 14.41
CA ASN A 66 9.83 7.96 15.08
C ASN A 66 11.25 7.37 15.04
N ALA A 67 11.38 6.05 14.87
CA ALA A 67 12.66 5.36 14.73
C ALA A 67 13.24 5.43 13.32
N LEU A 68 12.47 5.83 12.31
CA LEU A 68 12.99 6.02 10.95
C LEU A 68 14.03 7.15 10.95
N PRO A 69 15.13 7.01 10.16
CA PRO A 69 16.18 8.01 10.10
C PRO A 69 15.63 9.42 9.78
N PRO A 70 16.30 10.48 10.25
CA PRO A 70 15.94 11.84 9.88
C PRO A 70 16.07 12.06 8.37
N SER A 71 15.41 13.10 7.86
CA SER A 71 15.43 13.54 6.47
C SER A 71 16.82 14.00 6.04
N LYS A 72 17.70 13.07 5.73
CA LYS A 72 18.97 13.30 5.02
C LYS A 72 19.08 12.25 3.94
N ASP A 73 19.82 12.55 2.89
CA ASP A 73 20.08 11.55 1.85
C ASP A 73 20.63 10.28 2.50
N PRO A 74 20.00 9.11 2.24
CA PRO A 74 20.38 7.89 2.89
C PRO A 74 21.83 7.56 2.55
N GLU A 75 22.75 7.70 3.52
CA GLU A 75 24.07 7.14 3.39
C GLU A 75 23.94 5.62 3.26
N GLY A 76 24.56 5.05 2.22
CA GLY A 76 24.50 3.59 2.01
C GLY A 76 23.23 3.05 1.33
N TYR A 77 22.44 3.87 0.64
CA TYR A 77 21.38 3.38 -0.23
C TYR A 77 21.94 2.34 -1.23
N ASN A 78 21.54 1.10 -1.06
CA ASN A 78 21.92 -0.01 -1.93
C ASN A 78 20.73 -0.40 -2.80
N GLU A 79 20.78 -0.03 -4.06
CA GLU A 79 19.71 -0.25 -5.04
C GLU A 79 19.40 -1.75 -5.23
N VAL A 80 20.42 -2.59 -5.23
CA VAL A 80 20.27 -4.05 -5.42
C VAL A 80 19.53 -4.65 -4.23
N GLU A 81 19.95 -4.34 -3.01
CA GLU A 81 19.30 -4.82 -1.78
C GLU A 81 17.86 -4.32 -1.67
N VAL A 82 17.60 -3.07 -2.07
CA VAL A 82 16.24 -2.51 -2.07
C VAL A 82 15.36 -3.23 -3.08
N ALA A 83 15.87 -3.50 -4.28
CA ALA A 83 15.11 -4.21 -5.32
C ALA A 83 14.79 -5.65 -4.90
N ASP A 84 15.76 -6.36 -4.33
CA ASP A 84 15.61 -7.72 -3.81
C ASP A 84 14.56 -7.76 -2.69
N ALA A 85 14.68 -6.91 -1.69
CA ALA A 85 13.73 -6.83 -0.58
C ALA A 85 12.30 -6.51 -1.04
N LEU A 86 12.12 -5.63 -2.03
CA LEU A 86 10.80 -5.32 -2.59
C LEU A 86 10.20 -6.52 -3.33
N ALA A 87 11.02 -7.29 -4.05
CA ALA A 87 10.58 -8.51 -4.71
C ALA A 87 10.17 -9.58 -3.69
N ASP A 88 10.96 -9.78 -2.65
CA ASP A 88 10.67 -10.72 -1.58
C ASP A 88 9.39 -10.36 -0.81
N LEU A 89 9.17 -9.08 -0.52
CA LEU A 89 7.92 -8.61 0.09
C LEU A 89 6.71 -8.99 -0.76
N VAL A 90 6.75 -8.76 -2.07
CA VAL A 90 5.65 -9.15 -2.97
C VAL A 90 5.48 -10.67 -2.97
N TYR A 91 6.58 -11.42 -3.03
CA TYR A 91 6.58 -12.88 -3.07
C TYR A 91 5.91 -13.49 -1.82
N VAL A 92 6.28 -13.04 -0.63
CA VAL A 92 5.71 -13.56 0.62
C VAL A 92 4.27 -13.09 0.84
N ILE A 93 3.89 -11.89 0.36
CA ILE A 93 2.50 -11.42 0.39
C ILE A 93 1.60 -12.32 -0.46
N TYR A 94 2.01 -12.65 -1.69
CA TYR A 94 1.26 -13.60 -2.52
C TYR A 94 1.24 -15.00 -1.91
N GLY A 95 2.35 -15.46 -1.30
CA GLY A 95 2.41 -16.72 -0.56
C GLY A 95 1.37 -16.79 0.56
N MET A 96 1.27 -15.76 1.38
CA MET A 96 0.25 -15.68 2.43
C MET A 96 -1.18 -15.69 1.87
N ALA A 97 -1.42 -14.96 0.79
CA ALA A 97 -2.74 -14.94 0.16
C ALA A 97 -3.15 -16.33 -0.34
N LEU A 98 -2.21 -17.10 -0.93
CA LEU A 98 -2.44 -18.47 -1.37
C LEU A 98 -2.78 -19.40 -0.19
N GLU A 99 -2.03 -19.32 0.91
CA GLU A 99 -2.28 -20.13 2.11
C GLU A 99 -3.64 -19.82 2.76
N LEU A 100 -4.11 -18.58 2.66
CA LEU A 100 -5.41 -18.14 3.17
C LEU A 100 -6.56 -18.31 2.17
N GLY A 101 -6.30 -18.74 0.93
CA GLY A 101 -7.29 -18.83 -0.14
C GLY A 101 -7.87 -17.48 -0.56
N ILE A 102 -7.11 -16.40 -0.42
CA ILE A 102 -7.52 -15.05 -0.79
C ILE A 102 -7.20 -14.81 -2.28
N PRO A 103 -8.19 -14.43 -3.11
CA PRO A 103 -7.98 -14.06 -4.51
C PRO A 103 -7.35 -12.67 -4.59
N LEU A 104 -6.04 -12.56 -4.33
CA LEU A 104 -5.38 -11.28 -4.10
C LEU A 104 -5.43 -10.35 -5.31
N ASP A 105 -5.38 -10.87 -6.53
CA ASP A 105 -5.46 -10.05 -7.74
C ASP A 105 -6.82 -9.35 -7.86
N ASP A 106 -7.92 -10.05 -7.58
CA ASP A 106 -9.26 -9.44 -7.59
C ASP A 106 -9.46 -8.47 -6.43
N VAL A 107 -8.87 -8.76 -5.27
CA VAL A 107 -8.85 -7.83 -4.14
C VAL A 107 -8.06 -6.57 -4.51
N LEU A 108 -6.92 -6.69 -5.20
CA LEU A 108 -6.13 -5.56 -5.68
C LEU A 108 -6.90 -4.70 -6.69
N GLU A 109 -7.64 -5.31 -7.62
CA GLU A 109 -8.47 -4.56 -8.56
C GLU A 109 -9.58 -3.78 -7.85
N GLU A 110 -10.21 -4.35 -6.84
CA GLU A 110 -11.23 -3.65 -6.04
C GLU A 110 -10.61 -2.51 -5.21
N VAL A 111 -9.46 -2.73 -4.58
CA VAL A 111 -8.71 -1.70 -3.86
C VAL A 111 -8.28 -0.57 -4.80
N HIS A 112 -7.82 -0.91 -6.00
CA HIS A 112 -7.44 0.07 -7.02
C HIS A 112 -8.63 0.94 -7.42
N ARG A 113 -9.80 0.33 -7.69
CA ARG A 113 -11.04 1.05 -8.00
C ARG A 113 -11.42 2.04 -6.88
N SER A 114 -11.32 1.61 -5.63
CA SER A 114 -11.52 2.48 -4.46
C SER A 114 -10.48 3.60 -4.41
N ASN A 115 -9.21 3.28 -4.65
CA ASN A 115 -8.13 4.27 -4.62
C ASN A 115 -8.29 5.36 -5.69
N LEU A 116 -8.78 5.03 -6.88
CA LEU A 116 -9.07 6.01 -7.93
C LEU A 116 -10.22 6.97 -7.55
N SER A 117 -11.07 6.61 -6.59
CA SER A 117 -12.13 7.48 -6.09
C SER A 117 -11.68 8.55 -5.07
N LYS A 118 -10.39 8.63 -4.76
CA LYS A 118 -9.84 9.59 -3.77
C LYS A 118 -9.72 11.04 -4.27
N LEU A 119 -10.04 11.31 -5.53
CA LEU A 119 -9.96 12.66 -6.10
C LEU A 119 -10.87 13.66 -5.38
N GLY A 120 -10.47 14.93 -5.35
CA GLY A 120 -11.28 16.05 -4.87
C GLY A 120 -12.48 16.32 -5.78
N GLU A 121 -13.37 17.23 -5.37
CA GLU A 121 -14.55 17.65 -6.16
C GLU A 121 -14.17 18.25 -7.51
N ASP A 122 -13.01 18.88 -7.59
CA ASP A 122 -12.45 19.48 -8.79
C ASP A 122 -11.72 18.47 -9.70
N GLY A 123 -11.79 17.17 -9.36
CA GLY A 123 -11.11 16.09 -10.07
C GLY A 123 -9.58 16.07 -9.87
N LYS A 124 -9.05 16.81 -8.89
CA LYS A 124 -7.62 16.87 -8.61
C LYS A 124 -7.25 16.07 -7.36
N PRO A 125 -6.00 15.56 -7.27
CA PRO A 125 -5.50 14.94 -6.06
C PRO A 125 -5.49 15.89 -4.87
N ILE A 126 -5.78 15.35 -3.69
CA ILE A 126 -5.59 16.03 -2.41
C ILE A 126 -4.43 15.36 -1.69
N TYR A 127 -3.43 16.14 -1.25
CA TYR A 127 -2.25 15.61 -0.56
C TYR A 127 -2.19 16.08 0.89
N ARG A 128 -1.70 15.19 1.74
CA ARG A 128 -1.21 15.56 3.06
C ARG A 128 0.17 16.24 2.91
N GLU A 129 0.61 16.95 3.94
CA GLU A 129 1.88 17.70 3.96
C GLU A 129 3.10 16.84 3.60
N ASP A 130 3.09 15.54 3.96
CA ASP A 130 4.16 14.57 3.62
C ASP A 130 4.02 13.94 2.22
N GLY A 131 3.01 14.35 1.43
CA GLY A 131 2.75 13.87 0.08
C GLY A 131 1.88 12.61 -0.01
N LYS A 132 1.28 12.12 1.11
CA LYS A 132 0.28 11.04 1.06
C LYS A 132 -1.01 11.54 0.42
N VAL A 133 -1.55 10.77 -0.54
CA VAL A 133 -2.87 11.03 -1.14
C VAL A 133 -3.96 10.87 -0.10
N MET A 134 -4.83 11.87 0.01
CA MET A 134 -5.95 11.92 0.94
C MET A 134 -7.27 11.53 0.26
N LYS A 135 -8.24 11.10 1.07
CA LYS A 135 -9.59 10.77 0.60
C LYS A 135 -10.35 12.06 0.25
N GLY A 136 -10.87 12.14 -0.96
CA GLY A 136 -11.78 13.22 -1.39
C GLY A 136 -13.24 12.90 -1.02
N PRO A 137 -14.17 13.82 -1.32
CA PRO A 137 -15.58 13.69 -0.92
C PRO A 137 -16.32 12.53 -1.61
N ASN A 138 -15.87 12.12 -2.79
CA ASN A 138 -16.46 11.01 -3.55
C ASN A 138 -15.77 9.66 -3.27
N PHE A 139 -14.89 9.59 -2.27
CA PHE A 139 -14.23 8.35 -1.89
C PHE A 139 -15.24 7.30 -1.41
N PHE A 140 -15.07 6.09 -1.89
CA PHE A 140 -15.80 4.93 -1.38
C PHE A 140 -14.83 3.83 -0.93
N GLU A 141 -15.19 3.14 0.14
CA GLU A 141 -14.39 2.03 0.66
C GLU A 141 -14.46 0.82 -0.30
N PRO A 142 -13.37 0.03 -0.43
CA PRO A 142 -13.39 -1.18 -1.26
C PRO A 142 -14.33 -2.23 -0.66
N ASN A 143 -15.10 -2.90 -1.49
CA ASN A 143 -16.01 -3.96 -1.06
C ASN A 143 -15.32 -5.34 -1.07
N ILE A 144 -14.30 -5.49 -0.23
CA ILE A 144 -13.51 -6.73 -0.11
C ILE A 144 -14.41 -7.92 0.24
N ARG A 145 -15.40 -7.70 1.12
CA ARG A 145 -16.36 -8.77 1.50
C ARG A 145 -17.08 -9.35 0.30
N LYS A 146 -17.45 -8.53 -0.67
CA LYS A 146 -18.08 -8.99 -1.91
C LYS A 146 -17.11 -9.83 -2.73
N VAL A 147 -15.87 -9.38 -2.92
CA VAL A 147 -14.84 -10.11 -3.66
C VAL A 147 -14.63 -11.50 -3.05
N LEU A 148 -14.41 -11.58 -1.74
CA LEU A 148 -14.21 -12.85 -1.04
C LEU A 148 -15.41 -13.79 -1.17
N ARG A 149 -16.63 -13.28 -0.99
CA ARG A 149 -17.86 -14.07 -1.13
C ARG A 149 -18.04 -14.63 -2.54
N ASP A 150 -17.76 -13.82 -3.57
CA ASP A 150 -17.93 -14.21 -4.96
C ASP A 150 -16.92 -15.31 -5.38
N HIS A 151 -15.79 -15.43 -4.66
CA HIS A 151 -14.79 -16.51 -4.81
C HIS A 151 -15.07 -17.75 -3.95
N HIS A 152 -15.94 -17.68 -2.94
CA HIS A 152 -16.32 -18.85 -2.18
C HIS A 152 -17.15 -19.82 -3.05
N LYS A 153 -16.55 -20.95 -3.43
CA LYS A 153 -17.30 -22.06 -4.05
C LYS A 153 -18.25 -22.65 -3.00
N PRO A 154 -19.53 -22.87 -3.31
CA PRO A 154 -20.41 -23.61 -2.42
C PRO A 154 -19.83 -25.01 -2.17
N GLY A 155 -19.47 -25.33 -0.92
CA GLY A 155 -18.99 -26.66 -0.50
C GLY A 155 -17.53 -26.77 -0.05
N SER A 156 -16.81 -25.66 0.15
CA SER A 156 -15.43 -25.66 0.68
C SER A 156 -15.38 -25.29 2.17
N PHE A 157 -16.04 -26.10 3.01
CA PHE A 157 -15.82 -26.25 4.46
C PHE A 157 -16.04 -27.71 4.84
#